data_c77511e65a60b75e0cb93229eb7a3399
#
_entry.id   c77511e65a60b75e0cb93229eb7a3399
#
_cell.length_a   1.000
_cell.length_b   1.000
_cell.length_c   1.000
_cell.angle_alpha   90.00
_cell.angle_beta   90.00
_cell.angle_gamma   90.00
#
_symmetry.space_group_name_H-M   'P 1'
#
loop_
_entity.id
_entity.type
_entity.pdbx_description
1 polymer ?
#
loop_
_entity_poly.entity_id
_entity_poly.type
_entity_poly.pdbx_seq_one_letter_code
_entity_poly.pdbx_strand_id
1 'polypeptide(L)'
;MSLKRGGKGEEVKQLQQKLTNLGYLNDRIDGIFGQKTEAAVKTFQDECNLKVSGVVDEPTLAALGLDDINNTATIISKEVHGCAKEMNWWTSDIQKIFSIGTIATITDVDTGISWQEIRKAGKNHADIQPCTKEDTAKLKKVYGGKWSWKRRAVFVTINGINYAASIHGMPHGGSSVKGNGFPGHHCCHFTASRTHGSNRVDENHQKMIKKAAAAIL
;
A
#
# COMPACT_ATOMS: atom_id res chain seq x y z
N MET A 1 -11.94 3.06 -23.22
CA MET A 1 -10.85 3.27 -24.23
C MET A 1 -9.63 2.52 -23.76
N SER A 2 -8.87 1.81 -24.59
CA SER A 2 -7.70 1.06 -24.13
C SER A 2 -6.41 1.71 -24.66
N LEU A 3 -5.44 1.96 -23.81
CA LEU A 3 -4.11 2.45 -24.20
C LEU A 3 -3.19 1.26 -24.48
N LYS A 4 -2.47 1.31 -25.59
CA LYS A 4 -1.57 0.22 -26.03
C LYS A 4 -0.40 0.79 -26.82
N ARG A 5 0.59 -0.05 -27.11
CA ARG A 5 1.75 0.30 -27.91
C ARG A 5 1.38 0.99 -29.22
N GLY A 6 2.04 2.08 -29.51
CA GLY A 6 1.78 2.97 -30.64
C GLY A 6 0.82 4.12 -30.32
N GLY A 7 0.10 4.07 -29.18
CA GLY A 7 -0.71 5.18 -28.70
C GLY A 7 0.13 6.41 -28.38
N LYS A 8 -0.48 7.60 -28.52
CA LYS A 8 0.16 8.88 -28.22
C LYS A 8 -0.87 9.84 -27.63
N GLY A 9 -0.42 10.79 -26.83
CA GLY A 9 -1.26 11.86 -26.31
C GLY A 9 -1.11 12.07 -24.82
N GLU A 10 -2.01 12.89 -24.28
CA GLU A 10 -1.96 13.29 -22.87
C GLU A 10 -2.31 12.13 -21.94
N GLU A 11 -3.23 11.24 -22.35
CA GLU A 11 -3.55 10.04 -21.57
C GLU A 11 -2.32 9.12 -21.41
N VAL A 12 -1.46 9.04 -22.44
CA VAL A 12 -0.20 8.28 -22.35
C VAL A 12 0.77 8.95 -21.40
N LYS A 13 0.86 10.28 -21.38
CA LYS A 13 1.70 11.00 -20.40
C LYS A 13 1.21 10.76 -18.97
N GLN A 14 -0.10 10.81 -18.74
CA GLN A 14 -0.68 10.52 -17.42
C GLN A 14 -0.36 9.09 -16.98
N LEU A 15 -0.50 8.12 -17.88
CA LEU A 15 -0.09 6.74 -17.65
C LEU A 15 1.40 6.62 -17.30
N GLN A 16 2.27 7.25 -18.10
CA GLN A 16 3.72 7.26 -17.87
C GLN A 16 4.07 7.88 -16.53
N GLN A 17 3.45 9.04 -16.19
CA GLN A 17 3.64 9.69 -14.90
C GLN A 17 3.22 8.78 -13.75
N LYS A 18 2.06 8.10 -13.87
CA LYS A 18 1.57 7.18 -12.86
C LYS A 18 2.50 5.97 -12.69
N LEU A 19 2.92 5.35 -13.78
CA LEU A 19 3.87 4.23 -13.75
C LEU A 19 5.23 4.64 -13.17
N THR A 20 5.68 5.87 -13.44
CA THR A 20 6.90 6.44 -12.86
C THR A 20 6.76 6.65 -11.36
N ASN A 21 5.64 7.24 -10.91
CA ASN A 21 5.36 7.45 -9.48
C ASN A 21 5.26 6.13 -8.71
N LEU A 22 4.75 5.09 -9.36
CA LEU A 22 4.67 3.73 -8.81
C LEU A 22 5.99 2.94 -8.92
N GLY A 23 7.02 3.50 -9.56
CA GLY A 23 8.33 2.88 -9.71
C GLY A 23 8.42 1.81 -10.79
N TYR A 24 7.41 1.67 -11.68
CA TYR A 24 7.42 0.72 -12.79
C TYR A 24 8.10 1.26 -14.04
N LEU A 25 8.10 2.58 -14.24
CA LEU A 25 8.71 3.23 -15.39
C LEU A 25 9.84 4.15 -14.94
N ASN A 26 11.04 3.91 -15.46
CA ASN A 26 12.19 4.80 -15.30
C ASN A 26 12.62 5.29 -16.69
N ASP A 27 11.78 6.16 -17.29
CA ASP A 27 12.02 6.73 -18.61
C ASP A 27 11.35 8.12 -18.73
N ARG A 28 11.56 8.79 -19.86
CA ARG A 28 10.98 10.11 -20.15
C ARG A 28 9.46 9.99 -20.29
N ILE A 29 8.76 10.97 -19.77
CA ILE A 29 7.29 11.14 -19.94
C ILE A 29 7.09 11.94 -21.24
N ASP A 30 7.12 11.23 -22.36
CA ASP A 30 7.05 11.81 -23.71
C ASP A 30 5.65 11.73 -24.36
N GLY A 31 4.71 11.03 -23.71
CA GLY A 31 3.38 10.82 -24.23
C GLY A 31 3.33 9.81 -25.38
N ILE A 32 4.36 8.99 -25.55
CA ILE A 32 4.42 7.93 -26.57
C ILE A 32 4.41 6.57 -25.88
N PHE A 33 3.41 5.75 -26.14
CA PHE A 33 3.34 4.39 -25.60
C PHE A 33 4.33 3.49 -26.38
N GLY A 34 5.59 3.56 -25.97
CA GLY A 34 6.70 2.79 -26.56
C GLY A 34 6.88 1.42 -25.89
N GLN A 35 7.97 0.75 -26.25
CA GLN A 35 8.33 -0.58 -25.72
C GLN A 35 8.56 -0.54 -24.18
N LYS A 36 9.19 0.51 -23.67
CA LYS A 36 9.45 0.65 -22.22
C LYS A 36 8.15 0.87 -21.43
N THR A 37 7.23 1.67 -21.96
CA THR A 37 5.90 1.87 -21.35
C THR A 37 5.11 0.56 -21.37
N GLU A 38 5.14 -0.22 -22.46
CA GLU A 38 4.52 -1.54 -22.54
C GLU A 38 5.10 -2.52 -21.52
N ALA A 39 6.43 -2.56 -21.38
CA ALA A 39 7.09 -3.40 -20.38
C ALA A 39 6.68 -3.01 -18.95
N ALA A 40 6.64 -1.71 -18.65
CA ALA A 40 6.19 -1.21 -17.35
C ALA A 40 4.73 -1.59 -17.05
N VAL A 41 3.83 -1.51 -18.05
CA VAL A 41 2.43 -1.96 -17.92
C VAL A 41 2.37 -3.46 -17.66
N LYS A 42 3.13 -4.29 -18.37
CA LYS A 42 3.16 -5.74 -18.16
C LYS A 42 3.64 -6.10 -16.76
N THR A 43 4.71 -5.45 -16.26
CA THR A 43 5.20 -5.66 -14.89
C THR A 43 4.14 -5.24 -13.86
N PHE A 44 3.49 -4.10 -14.07
CA PHE A 44 2.39 -3.65 -13.22
C PHE A 44 1.24 -4.66 -13.21
N GLN A 45 0.81 -5.16 -14.38
CA GLN A 45 -0.27 -6.15 -14.51
C GLN A 45 0.07 -7.46 -13.79
N ASP A 46 1.30 -7.95 -13.93
CA ASP A 46 1.78 -9.18 -13.28
C ASP A 46 1.77 -9.03 -11.75
N GLU A 47 2.36 -7.96 -11.23
CA GLU A 47 2.37 -7.68 -9.79
C GLU A 47 0.97 -7.45 -9.20
N CYS A 48 0.02 -6.99 -10.02
CA CYS A 48 -1.38 -6.79 -9.64
C CYS A 48 -2.27 -8.02 -9.86
N ASN A 49 -1.73 -9.16 -10.29
CA ASN A 49 -2.49 -10.35 -10.69
C ASN A 49 -3.56 -10.07 -11.76
N LEU A 50 -3.29 -9.11 -12.65
CA LEU A 50 -4.11 -8.81 -13.82
C LEU A 50 -3.64 -9.62 -15.01
N LYS A 51 -4.46 -9.68 -16.08
CA LYS A 51 -4.04 -10.28 -17.35
C LYS A 51 -2.84 -9.51 -17.91
N VAL A 52 -1.69 -10.15 -18.03
CA VAL A 52 -0.43 -9.57 -18.55
C VAL A 52 -0.51 -9.42 -20.06
N SER A 53 -1.21 -8.41 -20.53
CA SER A 53 -1.42 -8.14 -21.96
C SER A 53 -0.54 -7.01 -22.50
N GLY A 54 -0.04 -6.13 -21.66
CA GLY A 54 0.61 -4.87 -22.04
C GLY A 54 -0.36 -3.82 -22.59
N VAL A 55 -1.67 -4.11 -22.53
CA VAL A 55 -2.76 -3.19 -22.90
C VAL A 55 -3.39 -2.66 -21.61
N VAL A 56 -3.55 -1.34 -21.51
CA VAL A 56 -4.24 -0.71 -20.38
C VAL A 56 -5.73 -0.77 -20.68
N ASP A 57 -6.36 -1.85 -20.23
CA ASP A 57 -7.80 -2.09 -20.27
C ASP A 57 -8.49 -1.53 -19.00
N GLU A 58 -9.80 -1.67 -18.90
CA GLU A 58 -10.58 -1.14 -17.78
C GLU A 58 -10.10 -1.65 -16.41
N PRO A 59 -9.83 -2.95 -16.20
CA PRO A 59 -9.24 -3.43 -14.94
C PRO A 59 -7.85 -2.82 -14.65
N THR A 60 -7.06 -2.60 -15.69
CA THR A 60 -5.73 -1.98 -15.55
C THR A 60 -5.84 -0.49 -15.22
N LEU A 61 -6.80 0.23 -15.84
CA LEU A 61 -7.10 1.64 -15.52
C LEU A 61 -7.56 1.77 -14.06
N ALA A 62 -8.49 0.92 -13.63
CA ALA A 62 -8.98 0.88 -12.25
C ALA A 62 -7.83 0.66 -11.27
N ALA A 63 -6.99 -0.35 -11.50
CA ALA A 63 -5.83 -0.63 -10.66
C ALA A 63 -4.80 0.50 -10.65
N LEU A 64 -4.67 1.25 -11.75
CA LEU A 64 -3.83 2.45 -11.82
C LEU A 64 -4.49 3.68 -11.17
N GLY A 65 -5.80 3.64 -10.85
CA GLY A 65 -6.57 4.81 -10.41
C GLY A 65 -6.64 5.89 -11.49
N LEU A 66 -6.84 5.48 -12.73
CA LEU A 66 -6.94 6.33 -13.91
C LEU A 66 -8.31 6.25 -14.59
N ASP A 67 -9.36 5.85 -13.86
CA ASP A 67 -10.71 5.63 -14.39
C ASP A 67 -11.35 6.90 -14.98
N ASP A 68 -10.91 8.08 -14.52
CA ASP A 68 -11.41 9.41 -14.93
C ASP A 68 -10.46 10.14 -15.90
N ILE A 69 -9.70 9.44 -16.74
CA ILE A 69 -8.74 10.10 -17.69
C ILE A 69 -9.43 11.18 -18.56
N ASN A 70 -10.75 11.12 -18.74
CA ASN A 70 -11.52 12.09 -19.53
C ASN A 70 -11.97 13.32 -18.72
N ASN A 71 -11.69 13.42 -17.41
CA ASN A 71 -12.13 14.55 -16.60
C ASN A 71 -10.94 15.27 -15.95
N THR A 72 -10.39 16.23 -16.66
CA THR A 72 -9.16 16.98 -16.35
C THR A 72 -9.22 17.83 -15.05
N ALA A 73 -10.38 17.94 -14.40
CA ALA A 73 -10.60 18.84 -13.26
C ALA A 73 -10.48 18.18 -11.87
N THR A 74 -10.42 16.85 -11.77
CA THR A 74 -10.57 16.13 -10.48
C THR A 74 -9.28 15.47 -9.99
N ILE A 75 -8.13 15.64 -10.65
CA ILE A 75 -6.91 14.87 -10.40
C ILE A 75 -6.14 15.28 -9.12
N ILE A 76 -6.56 16.33 -8.41
CA ILE A 76 -5.77 16.88 -7.29
C ILE A 76 -6.02 16.16 -5.94
N SER A 77 -7.00 15.26 -5.82
CA SER A 77 -7.37 14.67 -4.54
C SER A 77 -7.67 13.16 -4.53
N LYS A 78 -7.43 12.41 -5.61
CA LYS A 78 -7.68 10.97 -5.60
C LYS A 78 -6.39 10.22 -5.24
N GLU A 79 -6.43 9.53 -4.10
CA GLU A 79 -5.37 8.65 -3.61
C GLU A 79 -4.96 7.64 -4.69
N VAL A 80 -3.66 7.32 -4.73
CA VAL A 80 -3.05 6.40 -5.70
C VAL A 80 -3.64 5.00 -5.52
N HIS A 81 -4.63 4.63 -6.30
CA HIS A 81 -5.22 3.31 -6.33
C HIS A 81 -4.35 2.41 -7.22
N GLY A 82 -3.41 1.71 -6.64
CA GLY A 82 -2.60 0.68 -7.29
C GLY A 82 -2.66 -0.59 -6.46
N CYS A 83 -2.36 -1.74 -7.08
CA CYS A 83 -2.17 -2.95 -6.30
C CYS A 83 -1.03 -2.76 -5.29
N ALA A 84 -1.16 -3.38 -4.13
CA ALA A 84 -0.16 -3.26 -3.08
C ALA A 84 1.02 -4.21 -3.35
N LYS A 85 2.24 -3.68 -3.29
CA LYS A 85 3.47 -4.48 -3.44
C LYS A 85 3.65 -5.40 -2.24
N GLU A 86 3.77 -6.69 -2.49
CA GLU A 86 4.17 -7.66 -1.46
C GLU A 86 5.69 -7.59 -1.25
N MET A 87 6.12 -7.24 -0.04
CA MET A 87 7.52 -7.02 0.29
C MET A 87 7.98 -7.97 1.40
N ASN A 88 9.08 -8.66 1.18
CA ASN A 88 9.68 -9.52 2.19
C ASN A 88 10.46 -8.69 3.22
N TRP A 89 10.14 -8.87 4.51
CA TRP A 89 10.74 -8.11 5.61
C TRP A 89 12.26 -8.19 5.69
N TRP A 90 12.86 -9.32 5.30
CA TRP A 90 14.27 -9.59 5.46
C TRP A 90 15.12 -9.35 4.21
N THR A 91 14.53 -9.54 3.04
CA THR A 91 15.28 -9.57 1.76
C THR A 91 14.96 -8.41 0.83
N SER A 92 13.92 -7.61 1.15
CA SER A 92 13.58 -6.41 0.39
C SER A 92 13.97 -5.13 1.13
N ASP A 93 13.81 -3.99 0.45
CA ASP A 93 14.11 -2.68 1.04
C ASP A 93 13.01 -2.13 1.95
N ILE A 94 11.96 -2.90 2.28
CA ILE A 94 10.82 -2.39 3.05
C ILE A 94 11.23 -1.80 4.41
N GLN A 95 12.26 -2.34 5.06
CA GLN A 95 12.76 -1.80 6.33
C GLN A 95 13.41 -0.42 6.17
N LYS A 96 13.99 -0.11 5.01
CA LYS A 96 14.53 1.21 4.67
C LYS A 96 13.43 2.16 4.25
N ILE A 97 12.50 1.70 3.42
CA ILE A 97 11.35 2.48 2.94
C ILE A 97 10.45 2.88 4.11
N PHE A 98 10.08 1.93 4.95
CA PHE A 98 9.33 2.15 6.19
C PHE A 98 10.30 2.19 7.37
N SER A 99 11.26 3.14 7.36
CA SER A 99 12.25 3.31 8.43
C SER A 99 11.62 3.83 9.73
N ILE A 100 12.32 3.69 10.85
CA ILE A 100 11.87 4.27 12.13
C ILE A 100 11.71 5.78 11.98
N GLY A 101 10.56 6.30 12.42
CA GLY A 101 10.17 7.70 12.27
C GLY A 101 9.34 7.98 11.01
N THR A 102 9.24 7.04 10.07
CA THR A 102 8.39 7.22 8.89
C THR A 102 6.92 7.18 9.29
N ILE A 103 6.16 8.16 8.81
CA ILE A 103 4.69 8.20 8.87
C ILE A 103 4.16 7.59 7.58
N ALA A 104 3.21 6.67 7.72
CA ALA A 104 2.52 6.01 6.62
C ALA A 104 1.00 6.16 6.80
N THR A 105 0.28 6.21 5.69
CA THR A 105 -1.17 6.02 5.71
C THR A 105 -1.47 4.52 5.72
N ILE A 106 -2.22 4.08 6.71
CA ILE A 106 -2.72 2.71 6.79
C ILE A 106 -4.16 2.68 6.32
N THR A 107 -4.49 1.82 5.38
CA THR A 107 -5.85 1.63 4.88
C THR A 107 -6.28 0.19 5.10
N ASP A 108 -7.36 -0.01 5.84
CA ASP A 108 -7.92 -1.35 6.05
C ASP A 108 -8.67 -1.81 4.79
N VAL A 109 -8.29 -2.97 4.26
CA VAL A 109 -8.81 -3.51 2.99
C VAL A 109 -10.31 -3.78 3.02
N ASP A 110 -10.85 -4.21 4.17
CA ASP A 110 -12.26 -4.60 4.26
C ASP A 110 -13.21 -3.41 4.44
N THR A 111 -12.73 -2.35 5.08
CA THR A 111 -13.58 -1.19 5.44
C THR A 111 -13.27 0.06 4.63
N GLY A 112 -12.11 0.12 3.97
CA GLY A 112 -11.62 1.33 3.30
C GLY A 112 -11.24 2.48 4.26
N ILE A 113 -11.31 2.24 5.59
CA ILE A 113 -10.97 3.27 6.59
C ILE A 113 -9.46 3.47 6.57
N SER A 114 -9.04 4.74 6.45
CA SER A 114 -7.64 5.14 6.44
C SER A 114 -7.29 6.02 7.64
N TRP A 115 -6.09 5.83 8.20
CA TRP A 115 -5.52 6.62 9.28
C TRP A 115 -4.00 6.67 9.17
N GLN A 116 -3.36 7.56 9.91
CA GLN A 116 -1.90 7.70 9.91
C GLN A 116 -1.26 7.00 11.09
N GLU A 117 -0.15 6.32 10.80
CA GLU A 117 0.70 5.68 11.81
C GLU A 117 2.17 5.99 11.58
N ILE A 118 2.91 6.08 12.68
CA ILE A 118 4.35 6.25 12.67
C ILE A 118 5.04 4.95 13.10
N ARG A 119 6.06 4.51 12.35
CA ARG A 119 6.91 3.41 12.79
C ARG A 119 7.84 3.86 13.91
N LYS A 120 7.80 3.17 15.05
CA LYS A 120 8.55 3.52 16.26
C LYS A 120 9.74 2.61 16.51
N ALA A 121 9.62 1.34 16.17
CA ALA A 121 10.63 0.32 16.46
C ALA A 121 10.40 -0.94 15.59
N GLY A 122 10.92 -2.06 16.05
CA GLY A 122 10.65 -3.38 15.52
C GLY A 122 11.78 -3.93 14.65
N LYS A 123 12.38 -5.03 15.12
CA LYS A 123 13.40 -5.81 14.38
C LYS A 123 12.75 -6.89 13.53
N ASN A 124 11.78 -7.60 14.11
CA ASN A 124 11.14 -8.76 13.48
C ASN A 124 9.95 -8.40 12.60
N HIS A 125 9.37 -7.23 12.80
CA HIS A 125 8.26 -6.57 12.09
C HIS A 125 8.29 -5.08 12.46
N ALA A 126 7.38 -4.28 11.94
CA ALA A 126 7.28 -2.88 12.33
C ALA A 126 6.39 -2.73 13.58
N ASP A 127 6.88 -2.06 14.61
CA ASP A 127 6.09 -1.56 15.72
C ASP A 127 5.59 -0.17 15.37
N ILE A 128 4.27 0.00 15.29
CA ILE A 128 3.63 1.22 14.82
C ILE A 128 2.67 1.79 15.85
N GLN A 129 2.43 3.09 15.78
CA GLN A 129 1.48 3.81 16.64
C GLN A 129 0.66 4.81 15.82
N PRO A 130 -0.64 4.94 16.07
CA PRO A 130 -1.44 6.04 15.52
C PRO A 130 -0.82 7.40 15.85
N CYS A 131 -0.82 8.32 14.89
CA CYS A 131 -0.22 9.64 15.06
C CYS A 131 -1.05 10.54 15.99
N THR A 132 -2.38 10.46 15.92
CA THR A 132 -3.31 11.33 16.62
C THR A 132 -4.41 10.55 17.37
N LYS A 133 -5.23 11.26 18.16
CA LYS A 133 -6.45 10.67 18.77
C LYS A 133 -7.47 10.25 17.72
N GLU A 134 -7.56 10.99 16.62
CA GLU A 134 -8.45 10.67 15.51
C GLU A 134 -8.01 9.38 14.80
N ASP A 135 -6.71 9.22 14.57
CA ASP A 135 -6.16 8.00 13.99
C ASP A 135 -6.41 6.79 14.90
N THR A 136 -6.24 6.97 16.21
CA THR A 136 -6.57 5.94 17.21
C THR A 136 -8.06 5.57 17.19
N ALA A 137 -8.95 6.55 17.02
CA ALA A 137 -10.39 6.31 16.92
C ALA A 137 -10.74 5.55 15.63
N LYS A 138 -10.11 5.88 14.50
CA LYS A 138 -10.27 5.17 13.23
C LYS A 138 -9.78 3.73 13.32
N LEU A 139 -8.58 3.50 13.84
CA LEU A 139 -8.06 2.15 14.11
C LEU A 139 -9.03 1.34 14.98
N LYS A 140 -9.54 1.94 16.07
CA LYS A 140 -10.50 1.27 16.95
C LYS A 140 -11.83 0.96 16.25
N LYS A 141 -12.30 1.85 15.36
CA LYS A 141 -13.50 1.64 14.53
C LYS A 141 -13.37 0.44 13.62
N VAL A 142 -12.21 0.23 12.98
CA VAL A 142 -11.90 -0.96 12.16
C VAL A 142 -12.11 -2.26 12.94
N TYR A 143 -11.89 -2.25 14.24
CA TYR A 143 -12.11 -3.39 15.16
C TYR A 143 -13.46 -3.36 15.88
N GLY A 144 -14.44 -2.62 15.38
CA GLY A 144 -15.78 -2.56 15.98
C GLY A 144 -15.81 -1.88 17.36
N GLY A 145 -14.89 -0.94 17.61
CA GLY A 145 -14.82 -0.18 18.85
C GLY A 145 -14.09 -0.88 20.00
N LYS A 146 -13.47 -2.04 19.78
CA LYS A 146 -12.74 -2.82 20.80
C LYS A 146 -11.34 -3.18 20.32
N TRP A 147 -10.36 -3.21 21.22
CA TRP A 147 -9.02 -3.70 20.89
C TRP A 147 -9.04 -5.20 20.61
N SER A 148 -8.28 -5.66 19.62
CA SER A 148 -8.33 -7.05 19.18
C SER A 148 -6.99 -7.54 18.64
N TRP A 149 -6.68 -8.80 18.91
CA TRP A 149 -5.59 -9.55 18.28
C TRP A 149 -5.93 -10.09 16.88
N LYS A 150 -7.17 -9.90 16.41
CA LYS A 150 -7.58 -10.34 15.07
C LYS A 150 -6.70 -9.67 14.01
N ARG A 151 -6.14 -10.49 13.10
CA ARG A 151 -5.31 -10.00 11.99
C ARG A 151 -6.22 -9.38 10.93
N ARG A 152 -5.76 -8.27 10.36
CA ARG A 152 -6.45 -7.57 9.27
C ARG A 152 -5.49 -7.27 8.14
N ALA A 153 -5.99 -7.36 6.93
CA ALA A 153 -5.29 -6.97 5.72
C ALA A 153 -5.31 -5.45 5.60
N VAL A 154 -4.15 -4.85 5.39
CA VAL A 154 -4.02 -3.40 5.23
C VAL A 154 -3.05 -3.05 4.11
N PHE A 155 -3.25 -1.87 3.53
CA PHE A 155 -2.23 -1.20 2.76
C PHE A 155 -1.44 -0.26 3.67
N VAL A 156 -0.13 -0.26 3.51
CA VAL A 156 0.79 0.72 4.08
C VAL A 156 1.24 1.62 2.94
N THR A 157 0.71 2.83 2.88
CA THR A 157 1.02 3.77 1.80
C THR A 157 2.14 4.71 2.23
N ILE A 158 3.25 4.68 1.50
CA ILE A 158 4.44 5.53 1.72
C ILE A 158 4.83 6.13 0.38
N ASN A 159 4.96 7.45 0.31
CA ASN A 159 5.28 8.18 -0.91
C ASN A 159 4.38 7.81 -2.12
N GLY A 160 3.09 7.58 -1.86
CA GLY A 160 2.12 7.22 -2.88
C GLY A 160 2.19 5.77 -3.37
N ILE A 161 3.03 4.92 -2.80
CA ILE A 161 3.14 3.50 -3.13
C ILE A 161 2.48 2.68 -2.03
N ASN A 162 1.59 1.75 -2.40
CA ASN A 162 0.94 0.84 -1.49
C ASN A 162 1.78 -0.42 -1.28
N TYR A 163 1.96 -0.81 -0.03
CA TYR A 163 2.62 -2.05 0.37
C TYR A 163 1.63 -2.95 1.11
N ALA A 164 1.54 -4.21 0.71
CA ALA A 164 0.68 -5.20 1.35
C ALA A 164 1.22 -5.56 2.73
N ALA A 165 0.38 -5.42 3.74
CA ALA A 165 0.74 -5.69 5.12
C ALA A 165 -0.43 -6.27 5.91
N SER A 166 -0.14 -6.67 7.15
CA SER A 166 -1.15 -7.12 8.10
C SER A 166 -0.89 -6.53 9.47
N ILE A 167 -1.95 -6.09 10.13
CA ILE A 167 -1.92 -5.57 11.51
C ILE A 167 -2.82 -6.37 12.44
N HIS A 168 -2.65 -6.18 13.73
CA HIS A 168 -3.69 -6.39 14.74
C HIS A 168 -3.91 -5.08 15.52
N GLY A 169 -5.06 -4.91 16.15
CA GLY A 169 -5.43 -3.65 16.84
C GLY A 169 -5.25 -3.70 18.35
N MET A 170 -4.49 -4.66 18.89
CA MET A 170 -4.28 -4.76 20.35
C MET A 170 -3.06 -3.94 20.77
N PRO A 171 -3.25 -2.90 21.60
CA PRO A 171 -2.13 -2.18 22.20
C PRO A 171 -1.31 -3.07 23.12
N HIS A 172 0.03 -2.99 22.98
CA HIS A 172 0.96 -3.67 23.89
C HIS A 172 2.31 -2.93 23.92
N GLY A 173 3.18 -3.32 24.85
CA GLY A 173 4.49 -2.69 25.02
C GLY A 173 4.44 -1.21 25.37
N GLY A 174 5.54 -0.51 25.14
CA GLY A 174 5.67 0.90 25.46
C GLY A 174 5.06 1.84 24.42
N SER A 175 4.59 3.00 24.86
CA SER A 175 4.15 4.11 24.01
C SER A 175 5.23 5.19 23.95
N SER A 176 5.45 5.76 22.76
CA SER A 176 6.34 6.91 22.56
C SER A 176 5.65 8.12 21.92
N VAL A 177 4.46 7.94 21.34
CA VAL A 177 3.63 9.03 20.84
C VAL A 177 2.70 9.48 21.97
N LYS A 178 2.96 10.69 22.50
CA LYS A 178 2.15 11.25 23.58
C LYS A 178 0.85 11.85 23.02
N GLY A 179 -0.22 11.71 23.81
CA GLY A 179 -1.47 12.40 23.50
C GLY A 179 -2.34 11.79 22.40
N ASN A 180 -1.93 10.70 21.77
CA ASN A 180 -2.70 10.01 20.74
C ASN A 180 -3.82 9.10 21.28
N GLY A 181 -3.88 8.87 22.61
CA GLY A 181 -4.89 8.01 23.22
C GLY A 181 -4.70 6.50 23.01
N PHE A 182 -3.57 6.07 22.44
CA PHE A 182 -3.22 4.67 22.22
C PHE A 182 -2.20 4.20 23.27
N PRO A 183 -2.54 3.24 24.15
CA PRO A 183 -1.70 2.87 25.30
C PRO A 183 -0.66 1.81 24.90
N GLY A 184 0.35 2.15 24.12
CA GLY A 184 1.39 1.24 23.65
C GLY A 184 1.68 1.40 22.17
N HIS A 185 2.10 0.31 21.54
CA HIS A 185 2.21 0.15 20.09
C HIS A 185 1.44 -1.10 19.65
N HIS A 186 1.32 -1.32 18.34
CA HIS A 186 0.87 -2.58 17.79
C HIS A 186 1.75 -2.98 16.60
N CYS A 187 1.58 -4.24 16.13
CA CYS A 187 2.46 -4.81 15.13
C CYS A 187 1.90 -4.63 13.72
N CYS A 188 2.78 -4.25 12.79
CA CYS A 188 2.55 -4.29 11.35
C CYS A 188 3.52 -5.29 10.73
N HIS A 189 2.97 -6.32 10.09
CA HIS A 189 3.68 -7.44 9.50
C HIS A 189 3.71 -7.35 7.98
N PHE A 190 4.87 -7.63 7.42
CA PHE A 190 5.12 -7.85 5.99
C PHE A 190 5.47 -9.32 5.75
N THR A 191 5.63 -9.73 4.49
CA THR A 191 5.98 -11.12 4.14
C THR A 191 7.22 -11.59 4.90
N ALA A 192 7.15 -12.79 5.43
CA ALA A 192 8.18 -13.47 6.23
C ALA A 192 8.57 -12.77 7.55
N SER A 193 7.93 -11.68 7.95
CA SER A 193 8.16 -11.07 9.26
C SER A 193 7.78 -12.03 10.40
N ARG A 194 8.36 -11.82 11.58
CA ARG A 194 8.22 -12.74 12.72
C ARG A 194 7.60 -12.05 13.92
N THR A 195 6.97 -12.79 14.80
CA THR A 195 6.37 -12.29 16.05
C THR A 195 7.41 -11.97 17.12
N HIS A 196 7.04 -11.14 18.11
CA HIS A 196 7.94 -10.77 19.22
C HIS A 196 8.34 -11.99 20.09
N GLY A 197 7.36 -12.69 20.62
CA GLY A 197 7.60 -13.69 21.66
C GLY A 197 8.17 -15.00 21.12
N SER A 198 7.59 -15.52 20.04
CA SER A 198 7.98 -16.83 19.52
C SER A 198 9.05 -16.77 18.43
N ASN A 199 9.37 -15.59 17.91
CA ASN A 199 10.29 -15.39 16.77
C ASN A 199 9.94 -16.28 15.56
N ARG A 200 8.65 -16.52 15.32
CA ARG A 200 8.13 -17.36 14.24
C ARG A 200 7.28 -16.52 13.29
N VAL A 201 7.19 -16.95 12.04
CA VAL A 201 6.23 -16.43 11.08
C VAL A 201 4.82 -16.78 11.58
N ASP A 202 3.91 -15.80 11.56
CA ASP A 202 2.50 -16.00 11.90
C ASP A 202 1.69 -16.17 10.62
N GLU A 203 1.20 -17.38 10.39
CA GLU A 203 0.47 -17.75 9.18
C GLU A 203 -0.81 -16.92 8.98
N ASN A 204 -1.45 -16.46 10.07
CA ASN A 204 -2.63 -15.60 9.95
C ASN A 204 -2.26 -14.19 9.47
N HIS A 205 -1.09 -13.66 9.86
CA HIS A 205 -0.56 -12.44 9.27
C HIS A 205 -0.23 -12.66 7.79
N GLN A 206 0.43 -13.78 7.42
CA GLN A 206 0.78 -14.05 6.02
C GLN A 206 -0.47 -14.17 5.13
N LYS A 207 -1.54 -14.80 5.60
CA LYS A 207 -2.84 -14.84 4.88
C LYS A 207 -3.40 -13.45 4.63
N MET A 208 -3.32 -12.56 5.61
CA MET A 208 -3.82 -11.18 5.46
C MET A 208 -2.94 -10.35 4.53
N ILE A 209 -1.62 -10.55 4.54
CA ILE A 209 -0.69 -9.89 3.60
C ILE A 209 -1.04 -10.29 2.15
N LYS A 210 -1.23 -11.59 1.90
CA LYS A 210 -1.67 -12.07 0.58
C LYS A 210 -3.03 -11.52 0.17
N LYS A 211 -3.98 -11.42 1.12
CA LYS A 211 -5.27 -10.76 0.88
C LYS A 211 -5.07 -9.29 0.48
N ALA A 212 -4.19 -8.57 1.17
CA ALA A 212 -3.89 -7.18 0.81
C ALA A 212 -3.22 -7.06 -0.56
N ALA A 213 -2.26 -7.96 -0.88
CA ALA A 213 -1.59 -7.95 -2.18
C ALA A 213 -2.54 -8.24 -3.36
N ALA A 214 -3.59 -9.03 -3.13
CA ALA A 214 -4.60 -9.36 -4.13
C ALA A 214 -5.76 -8.35 -4.20
N ALA A 215 -5.84 -7.40 -3.28
CA ALA A 215 -6.92 -6.41 -3.24
C ALA A 215 -6.58 -5.19 -4.12
N ILE A 216 -7.61 -4.65 -4.74
CA ILE A 216 -7.57 -3.37 -5.47
C ILE A 216 -8.38 -2.36 -4.64
N LEU A 217 -7.82 -1.18 -4.38
CA LEU A 217 -8.52 -0.07 -3.70
C LEU A 217 -9.49 0.62 -4.62
#